data_7bff08a0ca78d7227ca17937639fe0b3
#
_entry.id   7bff08a0ca78d7227ca17937639fe0b3
#
_cell.length_a   1.000
_cell.length_b   1.000
_cell.length_c   1.000
_cell.angle_alpha   90.00
_cell.angle_beta   90.00
_cell.angle_gamma   90.00
#
_symmetry.space_group_name_H-M   'P 1'
#
loop_
_entity.id
_entity.type
_entity.pdbx_description
1 polymer ?
#
loop_
_entity_poly.entity_id
_entity_poly.type
_entity_poly.pdbx_seq_one_letter_code
_entity_poly.pdbx_strand_id
1 'polypeptide(L)'
;FLLFLFLAACDSQQTSEEESSLDGLGTAGVEFTTPFSSSSTTENGGTVSTKVRLKSAPLSPVTITLNSSDTQEGTVSPTVLTFNKDNWDSYVSIIVTGVDDDIADGSQSYEIQIASIVSEDSKYSALNGQINPIKLQNEDDEIKAIVLGALSGNTNENGGTATFTVKLSSKPIETVTIPVVTSDTTEGTVIPQNLSFDSTNFNLNQVVTITGVDDNERDGDINYKISIGPSSSNSNPYNNLSVLTVSLKNSDDEISGVTLSKASLSINETGTTDFFNVQLDSKPSSDVTIKLRSTDPGEGLISTQSLVFTSTNYNLPQAVTVTGVDDTLAD
;
A
#
# COMPACT_ATOMS: atom_id res chain seq x y z
N PHE A 1 -59.46 99.23 -13.58
CA PHE A 1 -59.29 99.35 -14.98
C PHE A 1 -58.29 98.23 -15.42
N LEU A 2 -58.71 97.44 -16.28
CA LEU A 2 -58.15 96.19 -16.84
C LEU A 2 -57.06 96.51 -17.86
N LEU A 3 -55.89 95.83 -17.79
CA LEU A 3 -55.06 95.68 -18.94
C LEU A 3 -54.47 94.30 -19.03
N PHE A 4 -54.87 93.54 -20.05
CA PHE A 4 -54.30 92.25 -20.46
C PHE A 4 -52.98 92.53 -21.19
N LEU A 5 -51.95 91.67 -20.83
CA LEU A 5 -50.77 91.52 -21.67
C LEU A 5 -50.57 90.00 -21.88
N PHE A 6 -50.76 89.59 -23.16
CA PHE A 6 -50.38 88.30 -23.66
C PHE A 6 -48.87 88.25 -23.85
N LEU A 7 -48.23 87.23 -23.29
CA LEU A 7 -46.90 86.81 -23.75
C LEU A 7 -46.99 85.37 -24.14
N ALA A 8 -46.60 85.09 -25.36
CA ALA A 8 -46.57 83.77 -26.00
C ALA A 8 -45.57 82.85 -25.26
N ALA A 9 -45.99 81.70 -24.82
CA ALA A 9 -45.11 80.64 -24.41
C ALA A 9 -44.54 79.96 -25.66
N CYS A 10 -43.25 79.98 -25.81
CA CYS A 10 -42.53 79.14 -26.80
C CYS A 10 -42.45 77.73 -26.24
N ASP A 11 -42.94 76.83 -27.03
CA ASP A 11 -43.06 75.40 -26.80
C ASP A 11 -41.64 74.78 -26.64
N SER A 12 -41.37 74.16 -25.49
CA SER A 12 -40.24 73.29 -25.25
C SER A 12 -40.74 71.87 -24.90
N GLN A 13 -41.43 71.30 -25.84
CA GLN A 13 -41.75 69.87 -25.83
C GLN A 13 -40.74 69.16 -26.76
N GLN A 14 -39.54 68.90 -26.27
CA GLN A 14 -38.66 67.91 -26.88
C GLN A 14 -37.49 67.52 -26.01
N THR A 15 -37.72 66.82 -24.92
CA THR A 15 -36.65 66.00 -24.23
C THR A 15 -37.20 64.94 -23.28
N SER A 16 -38.42 64.42 -23.45
CA SER A 16 -38.91 63.37 -22.54
C SER A 16 -39.15 62.00 -23.20
N GLU A 17 -38.79 61.83 -24.47
CA GLU A 17 -39.00 60.55 -25.15
C GLU A 17 -37.78 59.67 -25.31
N GLU A 18 -36.56 60.16 -25.01
CA GLU A 18 -35.36 59.31 -25.07
C GLU A 18 -34.95 58.68 -23.70
N GLU A 19 -35.47 59.16 -22.59
CA GLU A 19 -35.16 58.49 -21.27
C GLU A 19 -36.10 57.33 -20.95
N SER A 20 -37.25 57.16 -21.62
CA SER A 20 -38.17 56.06 -21.35
C SER A 20 -37.83 54.75 -22.06
N SER A 21 -36.87 54.72 -22.99
CA SER A 21 -36.45 53.51 -23.67
C SER A 21 -35.29 52.77 -23.00
N LEU A 22 -34.69 53.33 -21.92
CA LEU A 22 -33.60 52.73 -21.14
C LEU A 22 -34.09 51.89 -19.93
N ASP A 23 -35.35 52.05 -19.55
CA ASP A 23 -35.94 51.27 -18.41
C ASP A 23 -36.32 49.84 -18.77
N GLY A 24 -36.15 49.40 -20.00
CA GLY A 24 -36.37 48.00 -20.44
C GLY A 24 -35.17 47.07 -20.34
N LEU A 25 -34.00 47.61 -19.96
CA LEU A 25 -32.79 46.81 -19.74
C LEU A 25 -32.78 46.27 -18.32
N GLY A 26 -33.09 45.00 -18.16
CA GLY A 26 -33.04 44.33 -16.84
C GLY A 26 -31.72 44.51 -16.09
N THR A 27 -31.68 44.20 -14.81
CA THR A 27 -30.47 44.30 -13.99
C THR A 27 -29.37 43.41 -14.57
N ALA A 28 -28.19 44.01 -14.87
CA ALA A 28 -27.05 43.24 -15.36
C ALA A 28 -26.69 42.12 -14.33
N GLY A 29 -26.34 40.96 -14.83
CA GLY A 29 -25.99 39.83 -14.01
C GLY A 29 -25.59 38.62 -14.84
N VAL A 30 -24.89 37.72 -14.22
CA VAL A 30 -24.59 36.38 -14.74
C VAL A 30 -25.49 35.37 -14.04
N GLU A 31 -26.12 34.51 -14.78
CA GLU A 31 -27.01 33.46 -14.27
C GLU A 31 -26.41 32.11 -14.56
N PHE A 32 -26.26 31.31 -13.51
CA PHE A 32 -25.97 29.88 -13.61
C PHE A 32 -27.25 29.09 -13.40
N THR A 33 -27.48 28.05 -14.21
CA THR A 33 -28.57 27.11 -13.92
C THR A 33 -28.22 26.31 -12.67
N THR A 34 -29.08 26.40 -11.65
CA THR A 34 -28.99 25.57 -10.45
C THR A 34 -29.96 24.42 -10.50
N PRO A 35 -29.61 23.23 -9.98
CA PRO A 35 -28.33 22.89 -9.42
C PRO A 35 -27.36 22.32 -10.48
N PHE A 36 -26.04 22.31 -10.20
CA PHE A 36 -25.17 21.33 -10.84
C PHE A 36 -25.77 19.95 -10.68
N SER A 37 -25.51 19.04 -11.63
CA SER A 37 -25.95 17.64 -11.56
C SER A 37 -25.48 16.94 -10.28
N SER A 38 -24.37 17.42 -9.71
CA SER A 38 -23.77 17.03 -8.42
C SER A 38 -22.95 18.19 -7.87
N SER A 39 -22.61 18.16 -6.58
CA SER A 39 -21.63 19.05 -5.95
C SER A 39 -20.22 18.45 -5.94
N SER A 40 -20.03 17.27 -6.53
CA SER A 40 -18.73 16.58 -6.59
C SER A 40 -18.42 16.09 -8.00
N THR A 41 -17.13 16.16 -8.32
CA THR A 41 -16.46 15.38 -9.37
C THR A 41 -15.80 14.16 -8.73
N THR A 42 -15.18 13.29 -9.51
CA THR A 42 -14.42 12.14 -9.00
C THR A 42 -13.09 12.09 -9.71
N GLU A 43 -12.06 11.58 -9.05
CA GLU A 43 -10.69 11.50 -9.60
C GLU A 43 -10.59 10.62 -10.84
N ASN A 44 -11.42 9.62 -10.98
CA ASN A 44 -11.49 8.83 -12.23
C ASN A 44 -12.15 9.57 -13.41
N GLY A 45 -12.14 10.91 -13.42
CA GLY A 45 -12.63 11.76 -14.50
C GLY A 45 -14.13 12.03 -14.48
N GLY A 46 -14.77 11.88 -13.34
CA GLY A 46 -16.18 12.24 -13.18
C GLY A 46 -16.44 13.71 -13.43
N THR A 47 -17.57 14.03 -14.06
CA THR A 47 -17.90 15.39 -14.49
C THR A 47 -19.16 15.92 -13.85
N VAL A 48 -19.19 17.24 -13.64
CA VAL A 48 -20.41 17.99 -13.37
C VAL A 48 -20.58 19.09 -14.41
N SER A 49 -21.82 19.47 -14.69
CA SER A 49 -22.09 20.52 -15.67
C SER A 49 -23.12 21.52 -15.16
N THR A 50 -22.99 22.74 -15.61
CA THR A 50 -24.00 23.80 -15.47
C THR A 50 -24.04 24.62 -16.76
N LYS A 51 -25.02 25.50 -16.84
CA LYS A 51 -25.15 26.43 -17.98
C LYS A 51 -25.12 27.85 -17.50
N VAL A 52 -24.55 28.73 -18.31
CA VAL A 52 -24.35 30.15 -18.00
C VAL A 52 -25.00 31.00 -19.09
N ARG A 53 -25.68 32.10 -18.69
CA ARG A 53 -26.12 33.19 -19.57
C ARG A 53 -26.05 34.52 -18.82
N LEU A 54 -26.27 35.61 -19.52
CA LEU A 54 -26.49 36.90 -18.90
C LEU A 54 -27.99 37.09 -18.53
N LYS A 55 -28.28 37.98 -17.59
CA LYS A 55 -29.63 38.30 -17.16
C LYS A 55 -30.30 39.41 -17.97
N SER A 56 -29.51 40.20 -18.70
CA SER A 56 -29.99 41.25 -19.59
C SER A 56 -29.09 41.44 -20.81
N ALA A 57 -29.59 42.06 -21.86
CA ALA A 57 -28.80 42.37 -23.06
C ALA A 57 -27.69 43.37 -22.73
N PRO A 58 -26.42 43.09 -23.05
CA PRO A 58 -25.32 44.03 -22.85
C PRO A 58 -25.25 45.06 -23.98
N LEU A 59 -24.78 46.26 -23.64
CA LEU A 59 -24.56 47.33 -24.61
C LEU A 59 -23.28 47.10 -25.45
N SER A 60 -22.35 46.34 -24.92
CA SER A 60 -21.09 45.95 -25.57
C SER A 60 -20.78 44.49 -25.23
N PRO A 61 -19.99 43.77 -26.04
CA PRO A 61 -19.64 42.37 -25.75
C PRO A 61 -19.07 42.19 -24.35
N VAL A 62 -19.47 41.07 -23.69
CA VAL A 62 -19.04 40.66 -22.36
C VAL A 62 -18.22 39.41 -22.48
N THR A 63 -16.97 39.45 -22.09
CA THR A 63 -16.09 38.27 -22.01
C THR A 63 -15.92 37.88 -20.54
N ILE A 64 -16.28 36.63 -20.23
CA ILE A 64 -16.16 36.02 -18.90
C ILE A 64 -15.05 34.97 -18.96
N THR A 65 -14.03 35.09 -18.11
CA THR A 65 -12.98 34.08 -17.97
C THR A 65 -13.24 33.27 -16.70
N LEU A 66 -13.22 31.95 -16.84
CA LEU A 66 -13.37 30.99 -15.76
C LEU A 66 -12.03 30.33 -15.44
N ASN A 67 -11.79 30.03 -14.16
CA ASN A 67 -10.68 29.19 -13.72
C ASN A 67 -11.09 28.28 -12.56
N SER A 68 -10.31 27.23 -12.33
CA SER A 68 -10.33 26.45 -11.09
C SER A 68 -9.40 27.09 -10.06
N SER A 69 -9.76 27.04 -8.79
CA SER A 69 -8.87 27.43 -7.69
C SER A 69 -7.74 26.41 -7.48
N ASP A 70 -8.01 25.15 -7.87
CA ASP A 70 -7.05 24.06 -7.86
C ASP A 70 -7.21 23.21 -9.13
N THR A 71 -6.23 23.26 -10.01
CA THR A 71 -6.23 22.52 -11.27
C THR A 71 -5.73 21.08 -11.11
N GLN A 72 -5.22 20.70 -9.93
CA GLN A 72 -4.87 19.34 -9.60
C GLN A 72 -6.11 18.54 -9.18
N GLU A 73 -7.15 19.25 -8.72
CA GLU A 73 -8.41 18.65 -8.29
C GLU A 73 -9.50 18.73 -9.35
N GLY A 74 -9.53 19.81 -10.12
CA GLY A 74 -10.56 19.97 -11.14
C GLY A 74 -10.27 21.02 -12.18
N THR A 75 -10.74 20.75 -13.39
CA THR A 75 -10.63 21.65 -14.55
C THR A 75 -11.98 22.05 -15.07
N VAL A 76 -12.07 23.23 -15.70
CA VAL A 76 -13.31 23.77 -16.29
C VAL A 76 -13.17 24.01 -17.77
N SER A 77 -14.19 23.67 -18.57
CA SER A 77 -14.23 23.90 -20.01
C SER A 77 -15.63 24.34 -20.47
N PRO A 78 -15.74 25.34 -21.34
CA PRO A 78 -14.70 26.25 -21.80
C PRO A 78 -14.24 27.23 -20.69
N THR A 79 -13.01 27.74 -20.79
CA THR A 79 -12.47 28.73 -19.85
C THR A 79 -12.87 30.17 -20.21
N VAL A 80 -13.35 30.41 -21.41
CA VAL A 80 -13.76 31.74 -21.89
C VAL A 80 -15.15 31.68 -22.52
N LEU A 81 -16.02 32.54 -22.04
CA LEU A 81 -17.37 32.73 -22.56
C LEU A 81 -17.54 34.14 -23.11
N THR A 82 -18.16 34.29 -24.28
CA THR A 82 -18.41 35.61 -24.88
C THR A 82 -19.89 35.76 -25.17
N PHE A 83 -20.49 36.82 -24.64
CA PHE A 83 -21.87 37.19 -24.82
C PHE A 83 -21.97 38.57 -25.49
N ASN A 84 -23.00 38.77 -26.33
CA ASN A 84 -23.32 40.00 -26.97
C ASN A 84 -24.84 40.21 -27.02
N LYS A 85 -25.32 41.25 -27.67
CA LYS A 85 -26.75 41.58 -27.79
C LYS A 85 -27.59 40.48 -28.45
N ASP A 86 -26.97 39.55 -29.22
CA ASP A 86 -27.67 38.55 -30.03
C ASP A 86 -27.69 37.17 -29.34
N ASN A 87 -26.85 36.92 -28.32
CA ASN A 87 -26.72 35.62 -27.65
C ASN A 87 -26.74 35.68 -26.12
N TRP A 88 -26.99 36.82 -25.50
CA TRP A 88 -26.91 37.03 -24.05
C TRP A 88 -27.85 36.10 -23.25
N ASP A 89 -29.01 35.76 -23.78
CA ASP A 89 -30.03 34.91 -23.15
C ASP A 89 -29.88 33.41 -23.54
N SER A 90 -28.90 33.12 -24.39
CA SER A 90 -28.61 31.75 -24.83
C SER A 90 -27.68 31.08 -23.80
N TYR A 91 -28.09 29.91 -23.26
CA TYR A 91 -27.27 29.17 -22.32
C TYR A 91 -26.03 28.55 -22.97
N VAL A 92 -24.86 28.83 -22.43
CA VAL A 92 -23.60 28.16 -22.75
C VAL A 92 -23.32 27.13 -21.69
N SER A 93 -23.09 25.87 -22.07
CA SER A 93 -22.72 24.81 -21.14
C SER A 93 -21.27 24.93 -20.73
N ILE A 94 -21.00 24.80 -19.44
CA ILE A 94 -19.66 24.58 -18.86
C ILE A 94 -19.62 23.20 -18.24
N ILE A 95 -18.50 22.50 -18.39
CA ILE A 95 -18.24 21.19 -17.84
C ILE A 95 -17.05 21.34 -16.90
N VAL A 96 -17.17 20.78 -15.71
CA VAL A 96 -16.07 20.65 -14.76
C VAL A 96 -15.74 19.18 -14.66
N THR A 97 -14.46 18.85 -14.79
CA THR A 97 -13.94 17.49 -14.78
C THR A 97 -13.00 17.33 -13.62
N GLY A 98 -13.18 16.28 -12.80
CA GLY A 98 -12.26 15.89 -11.75
C GLY A 98 -10.92 15.45 -12.35
N VAL A 99 -9.86 15.68 -11.62
CA VAL A 99 -8.48 15.31 -12.01
C VAL A 99 -8.02 14.18 -11.09
N ASP A 100 -7.41 13.18 -11.69
CA ASP A 100 -6.89 11.98 -11.07
C ASP A 100 -5.48 12.22 -10.54
N ASP A 101 -5.20 11.72 -9.31
CA ASP A 101 -3.83 11.60 -8.83
C ASP A 101 -3.64 10.21 -8.17
N ASP A 102 -2.50 9.93 -7.57
CA ASP A 102 -2.23 8.62 -6.96
C ASP A 102 -2.27 8.68 -5.41
N ILE A 103 -2.68 9.80 -4.80
CA ILE A 103 -2.55 10.07 -3.36
C ILE A 103 -3.86 9.79 -2.65
N ALA A 104 -3.89 8.86 -1.70
CA ALA A 104 -5.07 8.63 -0.85
C ALA A 104 -5.19 9.73 0.21
N ASP A 105 -5.63 10.94 -0.15
CA ASP A 105 -5.74 12.09 0.76
C ASP A 105 -7.19 12.47 1.12
N GLY A 106 -8.14 11.74 0.56
CA GLY A 106 -9.58 11.96 0.76
C GLY A 106 -10.10 13.09 -0.11
N SER A 107 -11.42 13.18 -0.21
CA SER A 107 -12.07 14.17 -1.09
C SER A 107 -11.59 15.60 -0.85
N GLN A 108 -11.05 16.23 -1.88
CA GLN A 108 -10.47 17.57 -1.85
C GLN A 108 -11.46 18.63 -2.34
N SER A 109 -11.44 19.80 -1.69
CA SER A 109 -12.35 20.90 -2.02
C SER A 109 -11.70 21.90 -2.95
N TYR A 110 -12.38 22.28 -4.01
CA TYR A 110 -11.94 23.31 -4.92
C TYR A 110 -13.11 24.19 -5.39
N GLU A 111 -12.82 25.28 -6.10
CA GLU A 111 -13.83 26.25 -6.55
C GLU A 111 -13.66 26.58 -8.02
N ILE A 112 -14.77 26.70 -8.75
CA ILE A 112 -14.78 27.33 -10.07
C ILE A 112 -15.15 28.80 -9.90
N GLN A 113 -14.25 29.66 -10.35
CA GLN A 113 -14.29 31.11 -10.13
C GLN A 113 -14.44 31.83 -11.48
N ILE A 114 -15.10 32.98 -11.45
CA ILE A 114 -14.99 33.97 -12.51
C ILE A 114 -13.72 34.78 -12.28
N ALA A 115 -12.68 34.46 -13.03
CA ALA A 115 -11.39 35.16 -12.93
C ALA A 115 -11.46 36.61 -13.41
N SER A 116 -12.27 36.86 -14.45
CA SER A 116 -12.50 38.24 -14.94
C SER A 116 -13.81 38.35 -15.71
N ILE A 117 -14.41 39.55 -15.66
CA ILE A 117 -15.46 40.02 -16.55
C ILE A 117 -14.97 41.28 -17.26
N VAL A 118 -14.81 41.21 -18.57
CA VAL A 118 -14.33 42.34 -19.40
C VAL A 118 -15.44 42.79 -20.34
N SER A 119 -15.79 44.07 -20.26
CA SER A 119 -16.77 44.72 -21.15
C SER A 119 -16.61 46.24 -21.11
N GLU A 120 -16.93 46.92 -22.21
CA GLU A 120 -17.14 48.36 -22.25
C GLU A 120 -18.47 48.79 -21.61
N ASP A 121 -19.42 47.84 -21.46
CA ASP A 121 -20.62 48.06 -20.67
C ASP A 121 -20.29 48.09 -19.19
N SER A 122 -20.36 49.30 -18.58
CA SER A 122 -20.01 49.54 -17.19
C SER A 122 -20.85 48.73 -16.20
N LYS A 123 -22.08 48.37 -16.55
CA LYS A 123 -22.95 47.51 -15.70
C LYS A 123 -22.39 46.09 -15.58
N TYR A 124 -21.80 45.56 -16.64
CA TYR A 124 -21.19 44.23 -16.65
C TYR A 124 -19.75 44.24 -16.12
N SER A 125 -18.94 45.24 -16.46
CA SER A 125 -17.59 45.35 -15.90
C SER A 125 -17.58 45.52 -14.38
N ALA A 126 -18.60 46.16 -13.81
CA ALA A 126 -18.78 46.32 -12.36
C ALA A 126 -19.05 45.00 -11.63
N LEU A 127 -19.47 43.93 -12.33
CA LEU A 127 -19.69 42.58 -11.74
C LEU A 127 -18.39 41.82 -11.50
N ASN A 128 -17.26 42.33 -12.03
CA ASN A 128 -15.98 41.67 -11.84
C ASN A 128 -15.63 41.58 -10.34
N GLY A 129 -15.34 40.34 -9.86
CA GLY A 129 -15.06 40.07 -8.45
C GLY A 129 -16.28 40.10 -7.52
N GLN A 130 -17.51 40.26 -8.05
CA GLN A 130 -18.74 40.33 -7.25
C GLN A 130 -19.54 39.02 -7.26
N ILE A 131 -19.15 38.05 -8.09
CA ILE A 131 -19.88 36.78 -8.23
C ILE A 131 -19.19 35.71 -7.39
N ASN A 132 -19.97 35.07 -6.50
CA ASN A 132 -19.45 34.02 -5.64
C ASN A 132 -18.99 32.83 -6.46
N PRO A 133 -17.87 32.19 -6.05
CA PRO A 133 -17.38 30.98 -6.69
C PRO A 133 -18.33 29.81 -6.47
N ILE A 134 -18.24 28.83 -7.34
CA ILE A 134 -18.94 27.55 -7.22
C ILE A 134 -18.04 26.57 -6.49
N LYS A 135 -18.50 26.07 -5.34
CA LYS A 135 -17.77 25.12 -4.52
C LYS A 135 -18.08 23.70 -4.96
N LEU A 136 -17.02 22.93 -5.14
CA LEU A 136 -17.06 21.52 -5.53
C LEU A 136 -16.09 20.71 -4.65
N GLN A 137 -16.27 19.40 -4.68
CA GLN A 137 -15.29 18.44 -4.14
C GLN A 137 -14.88 17.49 -5.24
N ASN A 138 -13.63 17.07 -5.26
CA ASN A 138 -13.17 15.93 -6.02
C ASN A 138 -13.15 14.72 -5.10
N GLU A 139 -13.82 13.64 -5.47
CA GLU A 139 -13.92 12.43 -4.65
C GLU A 139 -12.72 11.54 -4.96
N ASP A 140 -11.91 11.26 -3.91
CA ASP A 140 -10.75 10.39 -3.90
C ASP A 140 -11.18 8.92 -4.13
N ASP A 141 -10.53 8.20 -5.02
CA ASP A 141 -10.77 6.78 -5.28
C ASP A 141 -9.56 5.89 -4.87
N GLU A 142 -8.51 6.48 -4.30
CA GLU A 142 -7.36 5.78 -3.77
C GLU A 142 -7.60 5.16 -2.40
N ILE A 143 -6.98 3.98 -2.21
CA ILE A 143 -7.00 3.26 -0.94
C ILE A 143 -5.59 3.09 -0.40
N LYS A 144 -5.34 3.52 0.81
CA LYS A 144 -4.07 3.31 1.51
C LYS A 144 -3.96 1.89 2.04
N ALA A 145 -3.08 1.10 1.47
CA ALA A 145 -2.84 -0.27 1.90
C ALA A 145 -1.39 -0.72 1.62
N ILE A 146 -0.92 -1.67 2.44
CA ILE A 146 0.23 -2.50 2.13
C ILE A 146 -0.27 -3.69 1.33
N VAL A 147 0.24 -3.88 0.12
CA VAL A 147 -0.15 -4.95 -0.80
C VAL A 147 0.93 -6.02 -0.80
N LEU A 148 0.55 -7.25 -0.47
CA LEU A 148 1.46 -8.41 -0.48
C LEU A 148 1.25 -9.22 -1.76
N GLY A 149 2.34 -9.59 -2.40
CA GLY A 149 2.37 -10.61 -3.43
C GLY A 149 2.28 -12.02 -2.82
N ALA A 150 2.01 -13.01 -3.67
CA ALA A 150 1.93 -14.39 -3.23
C ALA A 150 3.28 -14.90 -2.70
N LEU A 151 3.22 -15.72 -1.64
CA LEU A 151 4.38 -16.45 -1.14
C LEU A 151 4.77 -17.53 -2.14
N SER A 152 6.06 -17.66 -2.46
CA SER A 152 6.57 -18.62 -3.45
C SER A 152 6.56 -20.08 -2.95
N GLY A 153 6.56 -20.30 -1.65
CA GLY A 153 6.60 -21.64 -1.04
C GLY A 153 7.03 -21.61 0.41
N ASN A 154 7.50 -22.75 0.91
CA ASN A 154 8.05 -22.94 2.24
C ASN A 154 9.59 -22.90 2.22
N THR A 155 10.20 -22.81 3.38
CA THR A 155 11.64 -23.00 3.59
C THR A 155 11.95 -24.43 3.98
N ASN A 156 13.22 -24.78 4.07
CA ASN A 156 13.74 -26.01 4.63
C ASN A 156 15.08 -25.77 5.30
N GLU A 157 15.50 -26.69 6.16
CA GLU A 157 16.73 -26.58 6.96
C GLU A 157 18.02 -26.65 6.13
N ASN A 158 17.97 -27.20 4.93
CA ASN A 158 19.07 -27.10 3.96
C ASN A 158 19.29 -25.70 3.35
N GLY A 159 18.76 -24.64 4.00
CA GLY A 159 18.88 -23.27 3.54
C GLY A 159 17.95 -22.92 2.35
N GLY A 160 16.86 -23.68 2.19
CA GLY A 160 15.84 -23.40 1.17
C GLY A 160 15.22 -22.03 1.39
N THR A 161 14.90 -21.32 0.30
CA THR A 161 14.38 -19.96 0.35
C THR A 161 12.95 -19.87 -0.13
N ALA A 162 12.18 -18.96 0.47
CA ALA A 162 10.87 -18.52 0.00
C ALA A 162 10.87 -17.00 -0.20
N THR A 163 10.05 -16.50 -1.10
CA THR A 163 9.96 -15.06 -1.40
C THR A 163 8.52 -14.61 -1.49
N PHE A 164 8.28 -13.36 -1.15
CA PHE A 164 7.06 -12.62 -1.47
C PHE A 164 7.41 -11.17 -1.81
N THR A 165 6.46 -10.43 -2.33
CA THR A 165 6.67 -9.02 -2.66
C THR A 165 5.79 -8.12 -1.81
N VAL A 166 6.24 -6.88 -1.62
CA VAL A 166 5.50 -5.83 -0.90
C VAL A 166 5.51 -4.57 -1.75
N LYS A 167 4.37 -3.89 -1.84
CA LYS A 167 4.24 -2.53 -2.40
C LYS A 167 3.15 -1.76 -1.66
N LEU A 168 3.04 -0.46 -1.89
CA LEU A 168 1.90 0.34 -1.45
C LEU A 168 0.83 0.41 -2.56
N SER A 169 -0.42 0.63 -2.18
CA SER A 169 -1.55 0.77 -3.11
C SER A 169 -1.67 2.17 -3.69
N SER A 170 -1.27 3.20 -2.95
CA SER A 170 -1.29 4.61 -3.36
C SER A 170 0.00 5.33 -2.96
N LYS A 171 0.22 6.49 -3.55
CA LYS A 171 1.43 7.29 -3.40
C LYS A 171 1.51 7.94 -2.02
N PRO A 172 2.58 7.71 -1.26
CA PRO A 172 2.76 8.37 0.03
C PRO A 172 3.29 9.80 -0.16
N ILE A 173 2.85 10.72 0.69
CA ILE A 173 3.35 12.10 0.73
C ILE A 173 4.77 12.14 1.30
N GLU A 174 5.04 11.29 2.29
CA GLU A 174 6.33 11.16 2.99
C GLU A 174 6.81 9.71 2.92
N THR A 175 8.10 9.51 3.20
CA THR A 175 8.67 8.16 3.24
C THR A 175 7.96 7.27 4.27
N VAL A 176 7.61 6.07 3.84
CA VAL A 176 6.99 5.01 4.66
C VAL A 176 8.00 3.91 4.90
N THR A 177 8.27 3.61 6.16
CA THR A 177 9.13 2.48 6.57
C THR A 177 8.26 1.36 7.13
N ILE A 178 8.51 0.14 6.68
CA ILE A 178 7.75 -1.06 7.08
C ILE A 178 8.76 -2.10 7.58
N PRO A 179 8.78 -2.42 8.88
CA PRO A 179 9.60 -3.49 9.42
C PRO A 179 9.07 -4.86 8.97
N VAL A 180 10.00 -5.79 8.74
CA VAL A 180 9.73 -7.18 8.39
C VAL A 180 10.45 -8.08 9.39
N VAL A 181 9.69 -8.87 10.14
CA VAL A 181 10.21 -9.62 11.29
C VAL A 181 9.69 -11.05 11.26
N THR A 182 10.59 -12.02 11.48
CA THR A 182 10.20 -13.41 11.71
C THR A 182 9.70 -13.62 13.13
N SER A 183 8.73 -14.50 13.33
CA SER A 183 8.25 -14.91 14.65
C SER A 183 9.21 -15.90 15.33
N ASP A 184 10.07 -16.56 14.53
CA ASP A 184 11.03 -17.54 15.00
C ASP A 184 12.32 -17.45 14.19
N THR A 185 13.39 -17.01 14.84
CA THR A 185 14.72 -16.86 14.22
C THR A 185 15.51 -18.17 14.18
N THR A 186 15.06 -19.21 14.87
CA THR A 186 15.64 -20.55 14.82
C THR A 186 15.17 -21.32 13.60
N GLU A 187 14.01 -20.92 13.05
CA GLU A 187 13.39 -21.56 11.89
C GLU A 187 13.62 -20.78 10.59
N GLY A 188 13.71 -19.46 10.68
CA GLY A 188 13.89 -18.66 9.49
C GLY A 188 14.37 -17.24 9.71
N THR A 189 15.18 -16.77 8.78
CA THR A 189 15.65 -15.39 8.71
C THR A 189 15.02 -14.66 7.53
N VAL A 190 14.97 -13.31 7.58
CA VAL A 190 14.32 -12.48 6.57
C VAL A 190 15.20 -11.31 6.14
N ILE A 191 15.26 -11.05 4.84
CA ILE A 191 15.99 -9.94 4.22
C ILE A 191 15.12 -9.33 3.11
N PRO A 192 14.97 -7.98 3.08
CA PRO A 192 15.41 -7.00 4.08
C PRO A 192 14.54 -7.02 5.34
N GLN A 193 15.08 -6.54 6.46
CA GLN A 193 14.33 -6.39 7.72
C GLN A 193 13.51 -5.09 7.77
N ASN A 194 13.72 -4.18 6.83
CA ASN A 194 12.95 -2.96 6.67
C ASN A 194 12.78 -2.67 5.19
N LEU A 195 11.56 -2.32 4.80
CA LEU A 195 11.21 -1.81 3.47
C LEU A 195 11.00 -0.30 3.57
N SER A 196 11.37 0.41 2.52
CA SER A 196 11.20 1.87 2.43
C SER A 196 10.52 2.24 1.13
N PHE A 197 9.40 2.95 1.23
CA PHE A 197 8.62 3.43 0.10
C PHE A 197 8.49 4.95 0.15
N ASP A 198 8.59 5.57 -1.01
CA ASP A 198 8.39 7.00 -1.23
C ASP A 198 7.53 7.25 -2.49
N SER A 199 7.34 8.52 -2.85
CA SER A 199 6.53 8.94 -4.00
C SER A 199 7.03 8.40 -5.35
N THR A 200 8.25 7.85 -5.43
CA THR A 200 8.88 7.37 -6.67
C THR A 200 8.87 5.85 -6.82
N ASN A 201 8.71 5.12 -5.72
CA ASN A 201 8.82 3.66 -5.69
C ASN A 201 7.64 2.94 -5.03
N PHE A 202 6.60 3.66 -4.60
CA PHE A 202 5.48 3.10 -3.82
C PHE A 202 4.78 1.91 -4.49
N ASN A 203 4.63 1.93 -5.80
CA ASN A 203 3.97 0.90 -6.61
C ASN A 203 4.92 -0.16 -7.16
N LEU A 204 6.22 -0.06 -6.86
CA LEU A 204 7.22 -1.04 -7.27
C LEU A 204 7.30 -2.18 -6.25
N ASN A 205 7.25 -3.41 -6.73
CA ASN A 205 7.41 -4.59 -5.88
C ASN A 205 8.81 -4.66 -5.27
N GLN A 206 8.91 -4.55 -3.94
CA GLN A 206 10.12 -4.88 -3.20
C GLN A 206 10.05 -6.34 -2.76
N VAL A 207 11.11 -7.11 -3.06
CA VAL A 207 11.17 -8.53 -2.75
C VAL A 207 11.67 -8.74 -1.33
N VAL A 208 10.96 -9.57 -0.58
CA VAL A 208 11.40 -10.10 0.72
C VAL A 208 11.79 -11.56 0.51
N THR A 209 13.01 -11.91 0.91
CA THR A 209 13.53 -13.26 0.88
C THR A 209 13.57 -13.82 2.31
N ILE A 210 13.03 -15.00 2.48
CA ILE A 210 13.04 -15.79 3.71
C ILE A 210 13.97 -16.96 3.46
N THR A 211 14.89 -17.23 4.40
CA THR A 211 15.82 -18.36 4.32
C THR A 211 15.60 -19.25 5.52
N GLY A 212 15.39 -20.55 5.29
CA GLY A 212 15.31 -21.55 6.34
C GLY A 212 16.61 -21.64 7.12
N VAL A 213 16.52 -21.91 8.41
CA VAL A 213 17.64 -22.10 9.31
C VAL A 213 17.76 -23.57 9.63
N ASP A 214 18.99 -24.05 9.56
CA ASP A 214 19.38 -25.43 9.83
C ASP A 214 19.65 -25.62 11.31
N ASP A 215 19.15 -26.71 11.90
CA ASP A 215 19.60 -27.16 13.21
C ASP A 215 19.92 -28.67 13.15
N ASN A 216 19.99 -29.39 14.21
CA ASN A 216 20.29 -30.83 14.24
C ASN A 216 19.25 -31.62 15.02
N GLU A 217 18.14 -31.00 15.38
CA GLU A 217 17.06 -31.65 16.12
C GLU A 217 16.04 -32.21 15.12
N ARG A 218 15.70 -33.46 15.26
CA ARG A 218 14.58 -34.01 14.54
C ARG A 218 13.30 -33.63 15.26
N ASP A 219 12.78 -32.44 15.02
CA ASP A 219 11.58 -31.90 15.66
C ASP A 219 10.36 -31.83 14.71
N GLY A 220 10.61 -32.16 13.41
CA GLY A 220 9.60 -32.14 12.35
C GLY A 220 9.35 -30.74 11.80
N ASP A 221 8.59 -30.67 10.71
CA ASP A 221 8.27 -29.40 10.03
C ASP A 221 7.67 -28.36 11.00
N ILE A 222 8.35 -27.25 11.23
CA ILE A 222 7.94 -26.19 12.15
C ILE A 222 7.27 -25.02 11.42
N ASN A 223 6.09 -24.61 11.91
CA ASN A 223 5.35 -23.48 11.37
C ASN A 223 5.76 -22.17 12.05
N TYR A 224 6.05 -21.16 11.25
CA TYR A 224 6.36 -19.82 11.71
C TYR A 224 5.74 -18.73 10.84
N LYS A 225 5.89 -17.46 11.21
CA LYS A 225 5.26 -16.34 10.54
C LYS A 225 6.25 -15.21 10.29
N ILE A 226 6.05 -14.51 9.18
CA ILE A 226 6.68 -13.23 8.93
C ILE A 226 5.64 -12.13 9.17
N SER A 227 5.96 -11.19 10.04
CA SER A 227 5.15 -10.00 10.32
C SER A 227 5.67 -8.82 9.51
N ILE A 228 4.76 -8.11 8.84
CA ILE A 228 5.02 -6.94 7.99
C ILE A 228 4.31 -5.74 8.61
N GLY A 229 5.05 -4.78 9.14
CA GLY A 229 4.53 -3.63 9.86
C GLY A 229 4.64 -3.73 11.40
N PRO A 230 4.02 -2.77 12.14
CA PRO A 230 3.23 -1.65 11.61
C PRO A 230 4.08 -0.67 10.81
N SER A 231 3.49 0.01 9.85
CA SER A 231 4.19 1.03 9.06
C SER A 231 4.45 2.29 9.90
N SER A 232 5.54 3.00 9.57
CA SER A 232 5.91 4.28 10.17
C SER A 232 6.12 5.33 9.10
N SER A 233 5.49 6.49 9.25
CA SER A 233 5.66 7.66 8.41
C SER A 233 5.41 8.93 9.23
N ASN A 234 6.04 10.04 8.86
CA ASN A 234 5.82 11.34 9.52
C ASN A 234 4.48 11.96 9.13
N SER A 235 3.89 11.54 8.03
CA SER A 235 2.58 11.99 7.58
C SER A 235 1.53 10.87 7.63
N ASN A 236 0.30 11.25 7.94
CA ASN A 236 -0.88 10.46 7.69
C ASN A 236 -1.16 10.55 6.16
N PRO A 237 -1.46 9.47 5.39
CA PRO A 237 -2.31 8.37 5.84
C PRO A 237 -1.58 7.04 6.12
N TYR A 238 -0.30 6.91 5.77
CA TYR A 238 0.42 5.63 5.89
C TYR A 238 1.04 5.35 7.26
N ASN A 239 0.85 6.22 8.25
CA ASN A 239 1.38 5.98 9.58
C ASN A 239 0.53 4.97 10.35
N ASN A 240 1.19 3.97 10.95
CA ASN A 240 0.59 2.98 11.83
C ASN A 240 -0.50 2.10 11.16
N LEU A 241 -0.29 1.70 9.89
CA LEU A 241 -1.12 0.66 9.29
C LEU A 241 -0.94 -0.67 10.02
N SER A 242 -2.02 -1.46 10.05
CA SER A 242 -2.05 -2.75 10.73
C SER A 242 -0.98 -3.71 10.22
N VAL A 243 -0.46 -4.53 11.13
CA VAL A 243 0.48 -5.60 10.82
C VAL A 243 -0.20 -6.66 9.94
N LEU A 244 0.45 -7.00 8.84
CA LEU A 244 0.11 -8.15 8.01
C LEU A 244 1.01 -9.32 8.36
N THR A 245 0.57 -10.55 8.07
CA THR A 245 1.35 -11.76 8.35
C THR A 245 1.34 -12.71 7.17
N VAL A 246 2.50 -13.31 6.90
CA VAL A 246 2.69 -14.43 5.97
C VAL A 246 3.06 -15.64 6.79
N SER A 247 2.36 -16.78 6.62
CA SER A 247 2.61 -18.03 7.33
C SER A 247 3.30 -19.01 6.38
N LEU A 248 4.33 -19.69 6.88
CA LEU A 248 5.06 -20.72 6.17
C LEU A 248 5.61 -21.74 7.18
N LYS A 249 6.26 -22.76 6.67
CA LYS A 249 6.94 -23.76 7.50
C LYS A 249 8.40 -23.88 7.08
N ASN A 250 9.26 -24.28 8.03
CA ASN A 250 10.57 -24.82 7.75
C ASN A 250 10.48 -26.35 7.76
N SER A 251 11.00 -27.01 6.74
CA SER A 251 10.94 -28.48 6.67
C SER A 251 12.21 -29.07 7.24
N ASP A 252 12.03 -29.93 8.24
CA ASP A 252 13.04 -30.74 8.92
C ASP A 252 13.68 -31.74 7.93
N ASP A 253 15.00 -31.85 7.91
CA ASP A 253 15.73 -32.84 7.11
C ASP A 253 16.52 -33.84 7.96
N GLU A 254 16.40 -33.77 9.29
CA GLU A 254 17.02 -34.73 10.21
C GLU A 254 16.32 -36.09 10.21
N ILE A 255 17.16 -37.11 10.24
CA ILE A 255 16.70 -38.49 10.32
C ILE A 255 17.20 -39.12 11.63
N SER A 256 16.27 -39.60 12.46
CA SER A 256 16.66 -40.35 13.65
C SER A 256 17.34 -41.67 13.24
N GLY A 257 18.53 -41.91 13.78
CA GLY A 257 19.28 -43.11 13.49
C GLY A 257 20.45 -43.30 14.45
N VAL A 258 21.06 -44.46 14.29
CA VAL A 258 22.27 -44.87 15.03
C VAL A 258 23.31 -45.35 14.03
N THR A 259 24.43 -44.69 14.01
CA THR A 259 25.55 -45.06 13.17
C THR A 259 26.60 -45.85 13.95
N LEU A 260 27.00 -47.01 13.35
CA LEU A 260 28.08 -47.85 13.85
C LEU A 260 29.30 -47.70 12.94
N SER A 261 30.51 -47.53 13.56
CA SER A 261 31.75 -47.40 12.78
C SER A 261 32.15 -48.71 12.06
N LYS A 262 31.70 -49.84 12.56
CA LYS A 262 31.95 -51.21 12.01
C LYS A 262 30.71 -52.08 12.15
N ALA A 263 30.38 -52.87 11.16
CA ALA A 263 29.29 -53.85 11.18
C ALA A 263 29.79 -55.23 11.59
N SER A 264 31.10 -55.51 11.59
CA SER A 264 31.69 -56.77 12.00
C SER A 264 33.03 -56.52 12.70
N LEU A 265 33.34 -57.39 13.67
CA LEU A 265 34.58 -57.37 14.44
C LEU A 265 35.28 -58.74 14.25
N SER A 266 36.57 -58.78 14.50
CA SER A 266 37.32 -60.03 14.51
C SER A 266 38.08 -60.13 15.82
N ILE A 267 37.74 -61.09 16.61
CA ILE A 267 38.37 -61.43 17.92
C ILE A 267 38.74 -62.92 17.87
N ASN A 268 39.58 -63.34 18.81
CA ASN A 268 39.93 -64.75 19.00
C ASN A 268 39.99 -65.10 20.46
N GLU A 269 40.00 -66.40 20.78
CA GLU A 269 40.02 -66.92 22.14
C GLU A 269 41.26 -66.52 22.98
N THR A 270 42.33 -66.06 22.37
CA THR A 270 43.49 -65.63 23.12
C THR A 270 43.32 -64.27 23.82
N GLY A 271 42.08 -63.77 23.91
CA GLY A 271 41.72 -62.52 24.58
C GLY A 271 42.02 -61.29 23.73
N THR A 272 42.06 -61.41 22.41
CA THR A 272 42.19 -60.23 21.56
C THR A 272 40.98 -59.34 21.63
N THR A 273 41.20 -58.04 21.42
CA THR A 273 40.10 -57.03 21.46
C THR A 273 39.96 -56.36 20.13
N ASP A 274 38.72 -56.08 19.75
CA ASP A 274 38.38 -55.12 18.68
C ASP A 274 37.27 -54.19 19.20
N PHE A 275 36.99 -53.09 18.54
CA PHE A 275 36.00 -52.12 19.02
C PHE A 275 35.21 -51.55 17.86
N PHE A 276 33.99 -51.10 18.13
CA PHE A 276 33.19 -50.27 17.30
C PHE A 276 32.74 -49.04 18.06
N ASN A 277 32.50 -47.93 17.34
CA ASN A 277 31.90 -46.72 17.88
C ASN A 277 30.41 -46.67 17.54
N VAL A 278 29.64 -46.11 18.46
CA VAL A 278 28.23 -45.82 18.30
C VAL A 278 28.01 -44.34 18.45
N GLN A 279 27.21 -43.72 17.57
CA GLN A 279 26.75 -42.35 17.70
C GLN A 279 25.28 -42.25 17.19
N LEU A 280 24.54 -41.21 17.59
CA LEU A 280 23.25 -40.87 17.02
C LEU A 280 23.43 -39.99 15.80
N ASP A 281 22.49 -40.08 14.86
CA ASP A 281 22.52 -39.31 13.61
C ASP A 281 21.88 -37.94 13.75
N SER A 282 20.96 -37.75 14.72
CA SER A 282 20.36 -36.44 15.04
C SER A 282 20.35 -36.19 16.56
N LYS A 283 20.22 -34.93 16.94
CA LYS A 283 20.20 -34.46 18.33
C LYS A 283 18.91 -34.92 19.02
N PRO A 284 18.99 -35.66 20.14
CA PRO A 284 17.79 -36.11 20.80
C PRO A 284 17.22 -35.01 21.70
N SER A 285 15.89 -34.90 21.73
CA SER A 285 15.13 -34.01 22.63
C SER A 285 15.18 -34.44 24.11
N SER A 286 15.58 -35.70 24.38
CA SER A 286 15.79 -36.29 25.71
C SER A 286 16.86 -37.36 25.65
N ASP A 287 17.44 -37.72 26.79
CA ASP A 287 18.51 -38.74 26.89
C ASP A 287 18.07 -40.05 26.29
N VAL A 288 18.88 -40.59 25.37
CA VAL A 288 18.70 -41.89 24.71
C VAL A 288 19.66 -42.90 25.35
N THR A 289 19.13 -44.00 25.88
CA THR A 289 19.90 -45.11 26.37
C THR A 289 19.87 -46.29 25.41
N ILE A 290 21.00 -46.63 24.83
CA ILE A 290 21.17 -47.84 23.98
C ILE A 290 21.71 -48.97 24.87
N LYS A 291 20.90 -50.03 25.02
CA LYS A 291 21.32 -51.25 25.73
C LYS A 291 22.06 -52.21 24.78
N LEU A 292 23.18 -52.70 25.24
CA LEU A 292 24.05 -53.61 24.51
C LEU A 292 24.15 -54.97 25.24
N ARG A 293 24.25 -56.01 24.46
CA ARG A 293 24.51 -57.36 25.01
C ARG A 293 25.28 -58.21 24.01
N SER A 294 26.14 -59.08 24.47
CA SER A 294 26.61 -60.20 23.67
C SER A 294 25.51 -61.25 23.59
N THR A 295 25.30 -61.84 22.44
CA THR A 295 24.38 -62.99 22.22
C THR A 295 25.04 -64.29 22.66
N ASP A 296 26.37 -64.30 22.69
CA ASP A 296 27.17 -65.41 23.24
C ASP A 296 28.29 -64.87 24.10
N PRO A 297 28.07 -64.80 25.44
CA PRO A 297 29.10 -64.34 26.37
C PRO A 297 30.25 -65.34 26.57
N GLY A 298 30.09 -66.60 26.11
CA GLY A 298 31.15 -67.58 26.11
C GLY A 298 32.22 -67.30 25.08
N GLU A 299 31.84 -66.65 23.95
CA GLU A 299 32.71 -66.31 22.86
C GLU A 299 33.24 -64.87 22.93
N GLY A 300 32.40 -63.95 23.42
CA GLY A 300 32.79 -62.53 23.46
C GLY A 300 32.12 -61.67 24.53
N LEU A 301 32.90 -60.90 25.25
CA LEU A 301 32.44 -59.95 26.26
C LEU A 301 32.49 -58.51 25.76
N ILE A 302 31.48 -57.75 26.09
CA ILE A 302 31.40 -56.30 25.76
C ILE A 302 31.85 -55.46 26.96
N SER A 303 32.52 -54.33 26.72
CA SER A 303 33.05 -53.41 27.73
C SER A 303 31.99 -52.66 28.51
N THR A 304 30.76 -52.51 27.94
CA THR A 304 29.65 -51.83 28.59
C THR A 304 28.31 -52.43 28.13
N GLN A 305 27.32 -52.43 29.04
CA GLN A 305 25.98 -52.93 28.73
C GLN A 305 25.02 -51.81 28.34
N SER A 306 25.45 -50.54 28.40
CA SER A 306 24.64 -49.42 27.98
C SER A 306 25.50 -48.21 27.60
N LEU A 307 25.02 -47.46 26.59
CA LEU A 307 25.51 -46.15 26.24
C LEU A 307 24.41 -45.14 26.47
N VAL A 308 24.76 -43.92 26.91
CA VAL A 308 23.80 -42.83 27.11
C VAL A 308 24.22 -41.69 26.24
N PHE A 309 23.29 -41.25 25.39
CA PHE A 309 23.44 -40.11 24.49
C PHE A 309 22.51 -38.98 24.97
N THR A 310 23.05 -37.78 25.08
CA THR A 310 22.34 -36.57 25.48
C THR A 310 22.37 -35.57 24.34
N SER A 311 21.64 -34.47 24.45
CA SER A 311 21.71 -33.35 23.49
C SER A 311 23.09 -32.75 23.27
N THR A 312 24.06 -33.04 24.18
CA THR A 312 25.42 -32.48 24.09
C THR A 312 26.48 -33.47 23.62
N ASN A 313 26.17 -34.77 23.61
CA ASN A 313 27.15 -35.82 23.23
C ASN A 313 26.65 -36.78 22.15
N TYR A 314 25.46 -36.52 21.57
CA TYR A 314 24.79 -37.44 20.62
C TYR A 314 25.66 -37.79 19.40
N ASN A 315 26.44 -36.84 18.90
CA ASN A 315 27.32 -36.98 17.75
C ASN A 315 28.79 -37.30 18.15
N LEU A 316 29.06 -37.52 19.43
CA LEU A 316 30.35 -37.96 19.86
C LEU A 316 30.43 -39.49 19.90
N PRO A 317 31.30 -40.13 19.09
CA PRO A 317 31.41 -41.59 19.07
C PRO A 317 31.76 -42.18 20.43
N GLN A 318 30.93 -43.06 20.94
CA GLN A 318 31.18 -43.84 22.14
C GLN A 318 31.66 -45.25 21.78
N ALA A 319 32.87 -45.60 22.26
CA ALA A 319 33.50 -46.87 21.92
C ALA A 319 32.97 -48.04 22.77
N VAL A 320 32.69 -49.13 22.09
CA VAL A 320 32.38 -50.43 22.70
C VAL A 320 33.47 -51.43 22.32
N THR A 321 34.21 -51.88 23.27
CA THR A 321 35.26 -52.89 23.07
C THR A 321 34.64 -54.28 23.28
N VAL A 322 34.98 -55.20 22.37
CA VAL A 322 34.62 -56.63 22.48
C VAL A 322 35.91 -57.40 22.69
N THR A 323 35.93 -58.28 23.69
CA THR A 323 37.07 -59.11 24.08
C THR A 323 36.71 -60.55 23.84
N GLY A 324 37.53 -61.31 23.13
CA GLY A 324 37.36 -62.75 22.97
C GLY A 324 37.55 -63.52 24.29
N VAL A 325 36.79 -64.55 24.49
CA VAL A 325 36.82 -65.40 25.68
C VAL A 325 37.39 -66.75 25.30
N ASP A 326 38.35 -67.23 26.13
CA ASP A 326 38.98 -68.53 25.98
C ASP A 326 38.10 -69.62 26.63
N ASP A 327 37.78 -70.67 25.88
CA ASP A 327 37.09 -71.83 26.44
C ASP A 327 37.83 -73.14 26.06
N THR A 328 37.24 -74.27 26.26
CA THR A 328 37.85 -75.61 26.04
C THR A 328 37.28 -76.37 24.85
N LEU A 329 36.35 -75.72 24.11
CA LEU A 329 35.72 -76.30 22.94
C LEU A 329 36.56 -75.97 21.67
N ALA A 330 36.63 -76.85 20.73
CA ALA A 330 37.23 -76.64 19.45
C ALA A 330 36.10 -76.40 18.45
N ASP A 331 35.82 -75.13 18.15
CA ASP A 331 34.78 -74.67 17.22
C ASP A 331 35.26 -73.91 16.01
#